data_043f763c5d65c79da7b1ab758fa87133
#
_entry.id   043f763c5d65c79da7b1ab758fa87133
#
_cell.length_a   1.000
_cell.length_b   1.000
_cell.length_c   1.000
_cell.angle_alpha   90.00
_cell.angle_beta   90.00
_cell.angle_gamma   90.00
#
_symmetry.space_group_name_H-M   'P 1'
#
loop_
_entity.id
_entity.type
_entity.pdbx_description
1 polymer ?
#
loop_
_entity_poly.entity_id
_entity_poly.type
_entity_poly.pdbx_seq_one_letter_code
_entity_poly.pdbx_strand_id
1 'polypeptide(L)'
;FKLQPLYGGSMKIEVCQPKKLVDFLAANPDKGAAWVAALNADPMVKMADGTALTTARIGEYVASLTSVVLRDDTRVTNHLFKNGKAIPFQAVLQKGTAVLVDNKGVMRARCFCGNPLVPPVAQKTTPKYKGGKWADFDPGKITVVQTSTVVISTFILTDPKTGQLINRPAGGTGLTD
;
A
#
# COMPACT_ATOMS: atom_id res chain seq x y z
N PHE A 1 17.59 -14.80 -16.54
CA PHE A 1 16.61 -13.74 -16.17
C PHE A 1 16.64 -13.57 -14.65
N LYS A 2 17.29 -12.55 -14.12
CA LYS A 2 17.09 -12.16 -12.72
C LYS A 2 15.77 -11.41 -12.65
N LEU A 3 14.76 -12.02 -12.03
CA LEU A 3 13.53 -11.31 -11.69
C LEU A 3 13.90 -10.15 -10.76
N GLN A 4 13.59 -8.94 -11.19
CA GLN A 4 13.77 -7.77 -10.34
C GLN A 4 12.67 -7.76 -9.28
N PRO A 5 12.98 -7.38 -8.03
CA PRO A 5 11.97 -7.20 -7.01
C PRO A 5 10.88 -6.20 -7.45
N LEU A 6 9.63 -6.49 -7.09
CA LEU A 6 8.50 -5.61 -7.41
C LEU A 6 8.61 -4.26 -6.69
N TYR A 7 9.13 -4.26 -5.46
CA TYR A 7 9.21 -3.07 -4.63
C TYR A 7 10.64 -2.67 -4.31
N GLY A 8 10.81 -1.39 -4.02
CA GLY A 8 12.02 -0.80 -3.51
C GLY A 8 11.94 -0.47 -2.02
N GLY A 9 13.05 -0.10 -1.45
CA GLY A 9 13.17 0.37 -0.08
C GLY A 9 14.61 0.69 0.26
N SER A 10 14.82 1.46 1.32
CA SER A 10 16.13 1.85 1.82
C SER A 10 16.42 1.16 3.15
N MET A 11 17.65 0.69 3.32
CA MET A 11 18.10 0.03 4.54
C MET A 11 18.24 1.05 5.67
N LYS A 12 17.77 0.69 6.88
CA LYS A 12 17.87 1.51 8.10
C LYS A 12 17.31 2.92 7.97
N ILE A 13 16.37 3.13 7.04
CA ILE A 13 15.66 4.39 6.84
C ILE A 13 14.16 4.13 6.93
N GLU A 14 13.51 4.81 7.85
CA GLU A 14 12.06 4.78 7.96
C GLU A 14 11.44 5.82 7.03
N VAL A 15 10.89 5.37 5.92
CA VAL A 15 10.21 6.24 4.94
C VAL A 15 8.76 6.49 5.35
N CYS A 16 8.15 5.53 6.04
CA CYS A 16 6.77 5.54 6.47
C CYS A 16 6.71 5.42 7.98
N GLN A 17 5.88 6.22 8.64
CA GLN A 17 5.69 6.16 10.08
C GLN A 17 4.29 5.58 10.40
N PRO A 18 4.13 4.25 10.44
CA PRO A 18 2.83 3.61 10.62
C PRO A 18 2.12 4.01 11.91
N LYS A 19 2.88 4.26 12.99
CA LYS A 19 2.31 4.71 14.27
C LYS A 19 1.54 6.02 14.13
N LYS A 20 2.00 6.95 13.30
CA LYS A 20 1.28 8.21 13.07
C LYS A 20 -0.08 7.98 12.40
N LEU A 21 -0.17 7.03 11.49
CA LEU A 21 -1.44 6.64 10.87
C LEU A 21 -2.38 6.06 11.92
N VAL A 22 -1.91 5.15 12.77
CA VAL A 22 -2.71 4.54 13.84
C VAL A 22 -3.22 5.61 14.81
N ASP A 23 -2.34 6.51 15.27
CA ASP A 23 -2.71 7.57 16.20
C ASP A 23 -3.74 8.53 15.57
N PHE A 24 -3.58 8.88 14.29
CA PHE A 24 -4.54 9.72 13.56
C PHE A 24 -5.92 9.06 13.46
N LEU A 25 -5.98 7.79 13.11
CA LEU A 25 -7.26 7.07 13.00
C LEU A 25 -7.93 6.87 14.36
N ALA A 26 -7.15 6.68 15.41
CA ALA A 26 -7.68 6.62 16.78
C ALA A 26 -8.25 7.97 17.25
N ALA A 27 -7.60 9.07 16.89
CA ALA A 27 -8.05 10.42 17.20
C ALA A 27 -9.26 10.88 16.35
N ASN A 28 -9.53 10.21 15.24
CA ASN A 28 -10.62 10.51 14.31
C ASN A 28 -11.46 9.26 14.05
N PRO A 29 -12.34 8.84 14.97
CA PRO A 29 -13.06 7.57 14.89
C PRO A 29 -13.92 7.40 13.63
N ASP A 30 -14.49 8.48 13.11
CA ASP A 30 -15.25 8.48 11.85
C ASP A 30 -14.37 8.11 10.66
N LYS A 31 -13.16 8.64 10.61
CA LYS A 31 -12.16 8.29 9.58
C LYS A 31 -11.64 6.88 9.77
N GLY A 32 -11.45 6.44 11.01
CA GLY A 32 -11.08 5.06 11.32
C GLY A 32 -12.11 4.05 10.85
N ALA A 33 -13.39 4.32 11.08
CA ALA A 33 -14.49 3.47 10.59
C ALA A 33 -14.54 3.43 9.05
N ALA A 34 -14.38 4.58 8.40
CA ALA A 34 -14.34 4.66 6.93
C ALA A 34 -13.13 3.93 6.34
N TRP A 35 -11.97 4.03 6.99
CA TRP A 35 -10.73 3.34 6.61
C TRP A 35 -10.91 1.82 6.65
N VAL A 36 -11.48 1.30 7.73
CA VAL A 36 -11.78 -0.12 7.88
C VAL A 36 -12.80 -0.59 6.84
N ALA A 37 -13.87 0.17 6.62
CA ALA A 37 -14.88 -0.18 5.62
C ALA A 37 -14.28 -0.25 4.21
N ALA A 38 -13.40 0.69 3.86
CA ALA A 38 -12.72 0.69 2.56
C ALA A 38 -11.87 -0.57 2.35
N LEU A 39 -11.09 -0.97 3.35
CA LEU A 39 -10.27 -2.18 3.26
C LEU A 39 -11.12 -3.45 3.24
N ASN A 40 -12.17 -3.51 4.06
CA ASN A 40 -13.05 -4.68 4.13
C ASN A 40 -13.91 -4.88 2.86
N ALA A 41 -13.94 -3.91 1.95
CA ALA A 41 -14.51 -4.12 0.62
C ALA A 41 -13.71 -5.17 -0.20
N ASP A 42 -12.46 -5.39 0.15
CA ASP A 42 -11.67 -6.51 -0.37
C ASP A 42 -11.74 -7.70 0.61
N PRO A 43 -12.37 -8.84 0.21
CA PRO A 43 -12.51 -10.00 1.08
C PRO A 43 -11.18 -10.65 1.44
N MET A 44 -10.08 -10.32 0.76
CA MET A 44 -8.74 -10.79 1.08
C MET A 44 -8.11 -10.07 2.28
N VAL A 45 -8.69 -8.96 2.74
CA VAL A 45 -8.24 -8.26 3.95
C VAL A 45 -8.70 -9.06 5.17
N LYS A 46 -7.74 -9.64 5.87
CA LYS A 46 -7.95 -10.46 7.06
C LYS A 46 -6.87 -10.17 8.10
N MET A 47 -7.25 -10.30 9.36
CA MET A 47 -6.29 -10.35 10.46
C MET A 47 -5.49 -11.67 10.40
N ALA A 48 -4.37 -11.76 11.13
CA ALA A 48 -3.56 -12.97 11.18
C ALA A 48 -4.33 -14.22 11.64
N ASP A 49 -5.35 -14.03 12.50
CA ASP A 49 -6.23 -15.11 12.96
C ASP A 49 -7.37 -15.45 11.98
N GLY A 50 -7.38 -14.84 10.79
CA GLY A 50 -8.40 -15.08 9.76
C GLY A 50 -9.70 -14.31 9.95
N THR A 51 -9.84 -13.52 11.00
CA THR A 51 -11.03 -12.69 11.24
C THR A 51 -10.98 -11.38 10.45
N ALA A 52 -12.13 -10.72 10.30
CA ALA A 52 -12.22 -9.44 9.62
C ALA A 52 -11.51 -8.33 10.41
N LEU A 53 -10.95 -7.36 9.69
CA LEU A 53 -10.43 -6.13 10.29
C LEU A 53 -11.57 -5.34 10.94
N THR A 54 -11.33 -4.87 12.18
CA THR A 54 -12.23 -4.00 12.91
C THR A 54 -11.52 -2.72 13.34
N THR A 55 -12.28 -1.69 13.71
CA THR A 55 -11.70 -0.43 14.21
C THR A 55 -10.86 -0.62 15.46
N ALA A 56 -11.27 -1.53 16.36
CA ALA A 56 -10.51 -1.85 17.58
C ALA A 56 -9.13 -2.48 17.27
N ARG A 57 -8.93 -3.06 16.09
CA ARG A 57 -7.72 -3.78 15.71
C ARG A 57 -6.90 -3.10 14.62
N ILE A 58 -7.15 -1.82 14.36
CA ILE A 58 -6.37 -1.06 13.35
C ILE A 58 -4.88 -1.09 13.68
N GLY A 59 -4.51 -0.85 14.93
CA GLY A 59 -3.10 -0.85 15.34
C GLY A 59 -2.39 -2.18 15.10
N GLU A 60 -3.05 -3.28 15.42
CA GLU A 60 -2.54 -4.63 15.17
C GLU A 60 -2.39 -4.90 13.66
N TYR A 61 -3.39 -4.53 12.88
CA TYR A 61 -3.34 -4.71 11.42
C TYR A 61 -2.23 -3.89 10.79
N VAL A 62 -2.13 -2.59 11.10
CA VAL A 62 -1.10 -1.71 10.57
C VAL A 62 0.31 -2.19 10.95
N ALA A 63 0.48 -2.71 12.18
CA ALA A 63 1.75 -3.29 12.62
C ALA A 63 2.18 -4.52 11.80
N SER A 64 1.23 -5.22 11.19
CA SER A 64 1.52 -6.36 10.30
C SER A 64 1.93 -5.96 8.89
N LEU A 65 1.69 -4.69 8.49
CA LEU A 65 2.03 -4.19 7.16
C LEU A 65 3.51 -3.85 7.06
N THR A 66 4.04 -3.98 5.85
CA THR A 66 5.45 -3.71 5.56
C THR A 66 5.60 -2.45 4.73
N SER A 67 6.50 -1.56 5.14
CA SER A 67 6.82 -0.32 4.43
C SER A 67 7.70 -0.62 3.22
N VAL A 68 7.25 -0.20 2.04
CA VAL A 68 7.99 -0.35 0.77
C VAL A 68 7.82 0.91 -0.07
N VAL A 69 8.62 1.02 -1.13
CA VAL A 69 8.56 2.12 -2.11
C VAL A 69 8.23 1.55 -3.47
N LEU A 70 7.32 2.19 -4.20
CA LEU A 70 6.98 1.77 -5.56
C LEU A 70 8.15 2.00 -6.51
N ARG A 71 8.49 0.98 -7.29
CA ARG A 71 9.51 1.07 -8.35
C ARG A 71 8.92 1.49 -9.69
N ASP A 72 7.64 1.28 -9.87
CA ASP A 72 6.92 1.59 -11.11
C ASP A 72 5.63 2.34 -10.79
N ASP A 73 5.13 3.11 -11.75
CA ASP A 73 3.80 3.70 -11.68
C ASP A 73 2.78 2.57 -11.56
N THR A 74 1.92 2.63 -10.57
CA THR A 74 1.10 1.49 -10.15
C THR A 74 -0.35 1.89 -10.02
N ARG A 75 -1.23 1.12 -10.64
CA ARG A 75 -2.68 1.30 -10.57
C ARG A 75 -3.23 0.74 -9.26
N VAL A 76 -4.14 1.49 -8.66
CA VAL A 76 -4.80 1.13 -7.40
C VAL A 76 -6.25 1.60 -7.40
N THR A 77 -7.04 1.07 -6.48
CA THR A 77 -8.24 1.75 -6.00
C THR A 77 -7.85 2.56 -4.76
N ASN A 78 -7.90 3.88 -4.88
CA ASN A 78 -7.67 4.83 -3.80
C ASN A 78 -9.03 5.32 -3.25
N HIS A 79 -9.01 6.12 -2.19
CA HIS A 79 -10.24 6.58 -1.54
C HIS A 79 -10.14 8.04 -1.13
N LEU A 80 -11.23 8.78 -1.36
CA LEU A 80 -11.46 10.08 -0.75
C LEU A 80 -12.33 9.92 0.49
N PHE A 81 -12.04 10.68 1.55
CA PHE A 81 -12.95 10.78 2.68
C PHE A 81 -13.90 11.95 2.46
N LYS A 82 -15.20 11.65 2.37
CA LYS A 82 -16.23 12.66 2.14
C LYS A 82 -17.52 12.24 2.84
N ASN A 83 -18.12 13.17 3.60
CA ASN A 83 -19.38 12.96 4.30
C ASN A 83 -19.37 11.68 5.18
N GLY A 84 -18.29 11.46 5.91
CA GLY A 84 -18.14 10.30 6.81
C GLY A 84 -17.85 8.98 6.10
N LYS A 85 -17.61 8.99 4.80
CA LYS A 85 -17.41 7.77 4.00
C LYS A 85 -16.12 7.82 3.21
N ALA A 86 -15.52 6.66 2.98
CA ALA A 86 -14.43 6.47 2.03
C ALA A 86 -15.02 6.20 0.64
N ILE A 87 -14.80 7.10 -0.29
CA ILE A 87 -15.31 7.01 -1.67
C ILE A 87 -14.20 6.46 -2.56
N PRO A 88 -14.39 5.27 -3.18
CA PRO A 88 -13.37 4.67 -4.02
C PRO A 88 -13.25 5.37 -5.37
N PHE A 89 -12.03 5.48 -5.88
CA PHE A 89 -11.75 5.92 -7.24
C PHE A 89 -10.48 5.25 -7.76
N GLN A 90 -10.42 5.03 -9.06
CA GLN A 90 -9.24 4.45 -9.70
C GLN A 90 -8.15 5.50 -9.83
N ALA A 91 -6.91 5.14 -9.49
CA ALA A 91 -5.77 6.04 -9.50
C ALA A 91 -4.50 5.34 -9.95
N VAL A 92 -3.52 6.13 -10.37
CA VAL A 92 -2.15 5.67 -10.59
C VAL A 92 -1.26 6.35 -9.55
N LEU A 93 -0.57 5.56 -8.74
CA LEU A 93 0.45 6.06 -7.84
C LEU A 93 1.78 6.12 -8.57
N GLN A 94 2.47 7.25 -8.45
CA GLN A 94 3.76 7.48 -9.08
C GLN A 94 4.84 6.59 -8.45
N LYS A 95 5.78 6.10 -9.28
CA LYS A 95 7.00 5.47 -8.76
C LYS A 95 7.67 6.37 -7.73
N GLY A 96 8.24 5.80 -6.69
CA GLY A 96 8.80 6.52 -5.56
C GLY A 96 7.81 6.77 -4.42
N THR A 97 6.52 6.48 -4.61
CA THR A 97 5.50 6.58 -3.56
C THR A 97 5.75 5.50 -2.50
N ALA A 98 5.80 5.91 -1.22
CA ALA A 98 5.87 4.99 -0.10
C ALA A 98 4.48 4.46 0.26
N VAL A 99 4.39 3.15 0.42
CA VAL A 99 3.13 2.44 0.73
C VAL A 99 3.36 1.37 1.79
N LEU A 100 2.30 0.98 2.45
CA LEU A 100 2.25 -0.19 3.34
C LEU A 100 1.59 -1.34 2.59
N VAL A 101 2.26 -2.50 2.56
CA VAL A 101 1.76 -3.71 1.90
C VAL A 101 1.47 -4.80 2.93
N ASP A 102 0.49 -5.64 2.64
CA ASP A 102 0.17 -6.81 3.47
C ASP A 102 1.11 -8.00 3.18
N ASN A 103 0.89 -9.10 3.88
CA ASN A 103 1.70 -10.31 3.73
C ASN A 103 1.47 -11.09 2.43
N LYS A 104 0.62 -10.61 1.56
CA LYS A 104 0.42 -11.09 0.19
C LYS A 104 1.01 -10.13 -0.85
N GLY A 105 1.69 -9.07 -0.40
CA GLY A 105 2.29 -8.06 -1.25
C GLY A 105 1.32 -7.03 -1.82
N VAL A 106 0.09 -6.97 -1.32
CA VAL A 106 -0.94 -6.04 -1.79
C VAL A 106 -0.85 -4.73 -1.01
N MET A 107 -0.86 -3.60 -1.72
CA MET A 107 -0.85 -2.27 -1.11
C MET A 107 -2.15 -2.04 -0.33
N ARG A 108 -2.04 -1.58 0.91
CA ARG A 108 -3.17 -1.34 1.82
C ARG A 108 -3.29 0.09 2.32
N ALA A 109 -2.20 0.84 2.31
CA ALA A 109 -2.24 2.26 2.69
C ALA A 109 -1.12 3.03 2.00
N ARG A 110 -1.39 4.29 1.70
CA ARG A 110 -0.38 5.25 1.29
C ARG A 110 0.22 5.92 2.52
N CYS A 111 1.55 6.01 2.58
CA CYS A 111 2.25 6.45 3.79
C CYS A 111 1.94 7.89 4.21
N PHE A 112 1.98 8.85 3.27
CA PHE A 112 1.88 10.26 3.63
C PHE A 112 0.49 10.73 4.03
N CYS A 113 -0.55 10.25 3.37
CA CYS A 113 -1.93 10.66 3.66
C CYS A 113 -2.74 9.58 4.36
N GLY A 114 -2.17 8.37 4.51
CA GLY A 114 -2.83 7.25 5.16
C GLY A 114 -4.03 6.69 4.41
N ASN A 115 -4.30 7.13 3.19
CA ASN A 115 -5.44 6.66 2.41
C ASN A 115 -5.41 5.14 2.26
N PRO A 116 -6.54 4.46 2.52
CA PRO A 116 -6.62 3.03 2.31
C PRO A 116 -6.57 2.70 0.82
N LEU A 117 -5.89 1.60 0.49
CA LEU A 117 -5.72 1.11 -0.87
C LEU A 117 -6.21 -0.33 -0.97
N VAL A 118 -6.88 -0.63 -2.07
CA VAL A 118 -7.23 -1.99 -2.46
C VAL A 118 -6.86 -2.21 -3.92
N PRO A 119 -6.85 -3.46 -4.41
CA PRO A 119 -6.54 -3.72 -5.81
C PRO A 119 -7.42 -2.91 -6.78
N PRO A 120 -6.88 -2.56 -7.95
CA PRO A 120 -7.66 -1.81 -8.94
C PRO A 120 -8.79 -2.66 -9.52
N VAL A 121 -9.84 -1.98 -9.97
CA VAL A 121 -10.90 -2.64 -10.73
C VAL A 121 -10.42 -2.90 -12.15
N ALA A 122 -10.75 -4.06 -12.70
CA ALA A 122 -10.44 -4.40 -14.09
C ALA A 122 -11.08 -3.38 -15.04
N GLN A 123 -10.28 -2.88 -15.99
CA GLN A 123 -10.74 -1.88 -16.96
C GLN A 123 -11.33 -2.55 -18.19
N LYS A 124 -12.52 -2.13 -18.57
CA LYS A 124 -13.23 -2.62 -19.77
C LYS A 124 -12.96 -1.75 -21.00
N THR A 125 -12.48 -0.52 -20.81
CA THR A 125 -12.19 0.45 -21.86
C THR A 125 -10.86 1.15 -21.59
N THR A 126 -10.32 1.82 -22.60
CA THR A 126 -9.11 2.65 -22.42
C THR A 126 -9.39 3.78 -21.43
N PRO A 127 -8.64 3.86 -20.30
CA PRO A 127 -8.89 4.87 -19.30
C PRO A 127 -8.51 6.27 -19.79
N LYS A 128 -9.26 7.26 -19.30
CA LYS A 128 -8.91 8.67 -19.45
C LYS A 128 -8.27 9.15 -18.15
N TYR A 129 -7.06 9.69 -18.24
CA TYR A 129 -6.31 10.18 -17.09
C TYR A 129 -6.61 11.66 -16.84
N LYS A 130 -6.90 12.01 -15.58
CA LYS A 130 -7.15 13.36 -15.11
C LYS A 130 -6.10 13.77 -14.09
N GLY A 131 -5.88 15.05 -13.92
CA GLY A 131 -4.93 15.62 -12.99
C GLY A 131 -3.57 15.89 -13.60
N GLY A 132 -2.62 16.31 -12.76
CA GLY A 132 -1.24 16.56 -13.19
C GLY A 132 -0.54 15.27 -13.58
N LYS A 133 0.15 15.33 -14.71
CA LYS A 133 0.99 14.21 -15.18
C LYS A 133 2.45 14.55 -14.90
N TRP A 134 3.21 13.56 -14.45
CA TRP A 134 4.66 13.68 -14.32
C TRP A 134 5.37 13.32 -15.62
N ALA A 135 6.62 13.76 -15.77
CA ALA A 135 7.37 13.68 -17.02
C ALA A 135 7.51 12.25 -17.57
N ASP A 136 7.67 11.26 -16.68
CA ASP A 136 7.88 9.86 -17.04
C ASP A 136 6.57 9.05 -17.10
N PHE A 137 5.42 9.71 -17.02
CA PHE A 137 4.14 9.01 -17.05
C PHE A 137 3.91 8.40 -18.43
N ASP A 138 3.78 7.07 -18.46
CA ASP A 138 3.49 6.30 -19.67
C ASP A 138 2.29 5.39 -19.42
N PRO A 139 1.12 5.68 -20.04
CA PRO A 139 -0.08 4.85 -19.87
C PRO A 139 0.11 3.39 -20.28
N GLY A 140 1.08 3.10 -21.13
CA GLY A 140 1.40 1.75 -21.59
C GLY A 140 2.27 0.95 -20.62
N LYS A 141 2.79 1.58 -19.56
CA LYS A 141 3.74 0.97 -18.61
C LYS A 141 3.28 1.04 -17.16
N ILE A 142 1.99 0.95 -16.93
CA ILE A 142 1.42 0.98 -15.57
C ILE A 142 1.35 -0.44 -15.03
N THR A 143 1.94 -0.65 -13.85
CA THR A 143 1.94 -1.93 -13.15
C THR A 143 0.62 -2.17 -12.43
N VAL A 144 0.14 -3.40 -12.49
CA VAL A 144 -0.93 -3.93 -11.63
C VAL A 144 -0.32 -5.03 -10.78
N VAL A 145 -0.35 -4.87 -9.47
CA VAL A 145 0.23 -5.83 -8.53
C VAL A 145 -0.61 -7.10 -8.48
N GLN A 146 0.04 -8.24 -8.60
CA GLN A 146 -0.58 -9.54 -8.42
C GLN A 146 -0.47 -9.96 -6.96
N THR A 147 -1.57 -10.47 -6.41
CA THR A 147 -1.60 -11.02 -5.05
C THR A 147 -0.77 -12.29 -4.99
N SER A 148 0.15 -12.37 -4.01
CA SER A 148 0.90 -13.60 -3.77
C SER A 148 -0.03 -14.75 -3.35
N THR A 149 0.23 -15.95 -3.85
CA THR A 149 -0.50 -17.16 -3.45
C THR A 149 -0.02 -17.70 -2.11
N VAL A 150 1.14 -17.24 -1.63
CA VAL A 150 1.74 -17.65 -0.36
C VAL A 150 1.97 -16.43 0.54
N VAL A 151 2.03 -16.68 1.85
CA VAL A 151 2.38 -15.62 2.81
C VAL A 151 3.85 -15.26 2.66
N ILE A 152 4.12 -13.96 2.56
CA ILE A 152 5.46 -13.41 2.46
C ILE A 152 5.94 -13.08 3.88
N SER A 153 6.99 -13.76 4.33
CA SER A 153 7.62 -13.50 5.63
C SER A 153 8.76 -12.49 5.55
N THR A 154 9.39 -12.39 4.40
CA THR A 154 10.49 -11.45 4.13
C THR A 154 10.34 -10.88 2.74
N PHE A 155 10.33 -9.55 2.64
CA PHE A 155 10.32 -8.86 1.36
C PHE A 155 11.75 -8.64 0.87
N ILE A 156 12.00 -8.99 -0.39
CA ILE A 156 13.23 -8.63 -1.08
C ILE A 156 12.96 -7.32 -1.82
N LEU A 157 13.69 -6.27 -1.44
CA LEU A 157 13.51 -4.92 -1.97
C LEU A 157 14.78 -4.49 -2.71
N THR A 158 14.63 -3.57 -3.65
CA THR A 158 15.77 -2.92 -4.31
C THR A 158 15.94 -1.50 -3.77
N ASP A 159 17.12 -1.18 -3.26
CA ASP A 159 17.43 0.20 -2.89
C ASP A 159 17.46 1.06 -4.17
N PRO A 160 16.62 2.11 -4.27
CA PRO A 160 16.54 2.91 -5.49
C PRO A 160 17.79 3.76 -5.75
N LYS A 161 18.61 4.01 -4.74
CA LYS A 161 19.85 4.79 -4.88
C LYS A 161 21.05 3.94 -5.28
N THR A 162 21.15 2.74 -4.71
CA THR A 162 22.34 1.88 -4.86
C THR A 162 22.11 0.69 -5.78
N GLY A 163 20.85 0.32 -6.05
CA GLY A 163 20.49 -0.90 -6.77
C GLY A 163 20.71 -2.18 -5.96
N GLN A 164 21.14 -2.08 -4.71
CA GLN A 164 21.37 -3.24 -3.84
C GLN A 164 20.05 -3.89 -3.43
N LEU A 165 20.08 -5.20 -3.26
CA LEU A 165 18.97 -5.96 -2.69
C LEU A 165 19.07 -5.92 -1.17
N ILE A 166 17.94 -5.65 -0.53
CA ILE A 166 17.79 -5.67 0.93
C ILE A 166 16.64 -6.59 1.32
N ASN A 167 16.75 -7.20 2.49
CA ASN A 167 15.68 -8.04 3.05
C ASN A 167 14.98 -7.27 4.15
N ARG A 168 13.66 -7.17 4.05
CA ARG A 168 12.83 -6.54 5.08
C ARG A 168 11.84 -7.56 5.61
N PRO A 169 11.90 -7.92 6.90
CA PRO A 169 10.91 -8.80 7.51
C PRO A 169 9.51 -8.19 7.38
N ALA A 170 8.50 -9.05 7.22
CA ALA A 170 7.10 -8.60 7.21
C ALA A 170 6.78 -7.84 8.51
N GLY A 171 6.11 -6.69 8.38
CA GLY A 171 5.91 -5.76 9.48
C GLY A 171 7.04 -4.76 9.69
N GLY A 172 8.13 -4.84 8.92
CA GLY A 172 9.28 -3.96 9.03
C GLY A 172 9.02 -2.55 8.48
N THR A 173 9.63 -1.55 9.13
CA THR A 173 9.53 -0.14 8.73
C THR A 173 10.79 0.38 8.07
N GLY A 174 11.88 -0.37 8.14
CA GLY A 174 13.22 0.02 7.69
C GLY A 174 14.19 0.41 8.80
N LEU A 175 13.73 0.54 10.04
CA LEU A 175 14.64 0.90 11.16
C LEU A 175 15.56 -0.23 11.58
N THR A 176 15.13 -1.48 11.37
CA THR A 176 15.82 -2.69 11.88
C THR A 176 16.36 -3.60 10.79
N ASP A 177 16.34 -3.15 9.55
CA ASP A 177 16.87 -3.91 8.41
C ASP A 177 18.39 -4.08 8.47
#